data_0bd3c4ae4d9fcb5182ae69deecb756c0
#
_entry.id   0bd3c4ae4d9fcb5182ae69deecb756c0
#
_cell.length_a   1.000
_cell.length_b   1.000
_cell.length_c   1.000
_cell.angle_alpha   90.00
_cell.angle_beta   90.00
_cell.angle_gamma   90.00
#
_symmetry.space_group_name_H-M   'P 1'
#
loop_
_entity.id
_entity.type
_entity.pdbx_description
1 polymer ?
#
loop_
_entity_poly.entity_id
_entity_poly.type
_entity_poly.pdbx_seq_one_letter_code
_entity_poly.pdbx_strand_id
1 'polypeptide(L)'
;MGASDFSKLPHIGESLRRKEDYRFLTGAGRYTDGVVRAAQSHAVFVRSPHAHAKINRINVDAAQAAPGVLGVFTGADVAADNINGLPCGWLITSTNGEPMKEPPHPILAQGKVRYVGDHVAMVVAHTQQQARDAAELVEVDYDVLPAVVNVADAAAGAVDGASVHDIAPDNHCFKWAIGDKGAVDAVFANAAHVTKLDLINNRLIPNAMEPRAAIGSYSRANDEYTLYVSNQNPHVERLLMTAFVMGLPEHKVRVIAPDVGGGFGSKIFLYAEDVCLTWASKKLNRNIKWVADRSESFLSDAHGRDHASHAEMAMDANGKFLALRVHTNANVGAYLSTFASAVPTILYATLLAGQYSTPQVYVEVDAWFTNTAPVDAYRGAGRPEATYLLERLVSRCAWDMGLAQDEIRKRNFITTFPYQTPVALQYDIGDYHACMTQAEQLADVAGFAARKAASEAKGLKRGIGYSSYIEACGIAPSNIAGALGARAGLFECGEVRVHPTGSVTVFTGSHSHGQGHETTFAQVVAARLGLAVENVDIVHGDTGRVPFGMGTYGSRSISVGGAAIMKALDKIEAKAK
;
A
#
# COMPACT_ATOMS: atom_id res chain seq x y z
N MET A 1 5.99 -7.09 -33.62
CA MET A 1 4.67 -6.49 -33.85
C MET A 1 4.79 -5.01 -33.55
N GLY A 2 4.60 -4.14 -34.55
CA GLY A 2 4.70 -2.69 -34.36
C GLY A 2 3.65 -2.24 -33.34
N ALA A 3 4.01 -1.29 -32.47
CA ALA A 3 3.08 -0.68 -31.56
C ALA A 3 1.93 -0.08 -32.38
N SER A 4 0.71 -0.53 -32.12
CA SER A 4 -0.49 0.06 -32.73
C SER A 4 -0.55 1.52 -32.29
N ASP A 5 -0.69 2.42 -33.23
CA ASP A 5 -0.86 3.85 -32.95
C ASP A 5 -2.26 4.08 -32.33
N PHE A 6 -2.36 3.98 -31.02
CA PHE A 6 -3.62 4.12 -30.26
C PHE A 6 -4.19 5.55 -30.32
N SER A 7 -3.41 6.56 -30.73
CA SER A 7 -3.91 7.94 -30.84
C SER A 7 -4.98 8.13 -31.93
N LYS A 8 -5.09 7.15 -32.83
CA LYS A 8 -6.05 7.16 -33.94
C LYS A 8 -7.33 6.35 -33.66
N LEU A 9 -7.42 5.68 -32.52
CA LEU A 9 -8.60 4.91 -32.16
C LEU A 9 -9.65 5.81 -31.51
N PRO A 10 -10.96 5.64 -31.84
CA PRO A 10 -12.01 6.37 -31.19
C PRO A 10 -12.01 6.09 -29.68
N HIS A 11 -12.42 7.04 -28.88
CA HIS A 11 -12.56 6.97 -27.42
C HIS A 11 -11.28 6.93 -26.56
N ILE A 12 -10.11 6.64 -27.13
CA ILE A 12 -8.84 6.74 -26.37
C ILE A 12 -8.38 8.21 -26.36
N GLY A 13 -8.10 8.74 -25.16
CA GLY A 13 -7.75 10.16 -24.96
C GLY A 13 -8.95 11.09 -24.80
N GLU A 14 -10.16 10.62 -25.02
CA GLU A 14 -11.37 11.41 -24.73
C GLU A 14 -11.66 11.46 -23.24
N SER A 15 -12.08 12.62 -22.74
CA SER A 15 -12.52 12.80 -21.35
C SER A 15 -13.99 12.37 -21.21
N LEU A 16 -14.21 11.09 -20.95
CA LEU A 16 -15.56 10.57 -20.73
C LEU A 16 -15.99 10.74 -19.27
N ARG A 17 -17.29 10.94 -19.06
CA ARG A 17 -17.88 10.78 -17.72
C ARG A 17 -17.87 9.32 -17.33
N ARG A 18 -17.56 9.02 -16.06
CA ARG A 18 -17.50 7.64 -15.59
C ARG A 18 -18.87 6.97 -15.65
N LYS A 19 -18.94 5.77 -16.24
CA LYS A 19 -20.16 4.94 -16.31
C LYS A 19 -20.71 4.64 -14.92
N GLU A 20 -19.83 4.33 -14.00
CA GLU A 20 -20.12 3.97 -12.62
C GLU A 20 -20.68 5.12 -11.79
N ASP A 21 -20.48 6.38 -12.16
CA ASP A 21 -20.96 7.53 -11.39
C ASP A 21 -22.48 7.56 -11.25
N TYR A 22 -23.22 7.11 -12.26
CA TYR A 22 -24.68 7.10 -12.20
C TYR A 22 -25.19 6.28 -11.02
N ARG A 23 -24.66 5.05 -10.81
CA ARG A 23 -25.10 4.21 -9.68
C ARG A 23 -24.70 4.80 -8.33
N PHE A 24 -23.56 5.47 -8.23
CA PHE A 24 -23.13 6.12 -6.99
C PHE A 24 -24.00 7.35 -6.66
N LEU A 25 -24.28 8.20 -7.63
CA LEU A 25 -25.06 9.42 -7.44
C LEU A 25 -26.54 9.14 -7.19
N THR A 26 -27.06 8.00 -7.63
CA THR A 26 -28.46 7.58 -7.42
C THR A 26 -28.64 6.66 -6.20
N GLY A 27 -27.59 6.41 -5.40
CA GLY A 27 -27.65 5.56 -4.22
C GLY A 27 -27.71 4.05 -4.52
N ALA A 28 -27.40 3.63 -5.75
CA ALA A 28 -27.35 2.22 -6.15
C ALA A 28 -25.96 1.58 -5.93
N GLY A 29 -24.98 2.32 -5.41
CA GLY A 29 -23.67 1.80 -5.01
C GLY A 29 -23.81 0.74 -3.92
N ARG A 30 -22.96 -0.29 -3.97
CA ARG A 30 -23.00 -1.43 -3.04
C ARG A 30 -21.66 -1.53 -2.31
N TYR A 31 -21.52 -0.81 -1.22
CA TYR A 31 -20.36 -0.91 -0.32
C TYR A 31 -20.54 -2.09 0.64
N THR A 32 -19.44 -2.57 1.21
CA THR A 32 -19.47 -3.74 2.11
C THR A 32 -20.42 -3.55 3.29
N ASP A 33 -20.47 -2.35 3.87
CA ASP A 33 -21.42 -2.05 4.94
C ASP A 33 -22.88 -2.10 4.47
N GLY A 34 -23.17 -1.78 3.22
CA GLY A 34 -24.52 -1.90 2.64
C GLY A 34 -24.96 -3.35 2.34
N VAL A 35 -24.06 -4.33 2.40
CA VAL A 35 -24.40 -5.74 2.17
C VAL A 35 -25.10 -6.31 3.40
N VAL A 36 -26.30 -6.89 3.20
CA VAL A 36 -27.08 -7.55 4.24
C VAL A 36 -27.20 -9.04 3.94
N ARG A 37 -26.95 -9.88 4.94
CA ARG A 37 -27.04 -11.33 4.85
C ARG A 37 -28.10 -11.88 5.81
N ALA A 38 -28.75 -12.98 5.42
CA ALA A 38 -29.72 -13.65 6.31
C ALA A 38 -29.04 -14.09 7.62
N ALA A 39 -29.75 -13.98 8.74
CA ALA A 39 -29.23 -14.32 10.07
C ALA A 39 -27.86 -13.68 10.38
N GLN A 40 -27.67 -12.45 9.94
CA GLN A 40 -26.44 -11.68 10.19
C GLN A 40 -26.29 -11.36 11.67
N SER A 41 -25.08 -11.54 12.16
CA SER A 41 -24.60 -11.10 13.48
C SER A 41 -23.52 -10.05 13.31
N HIS A 42 -23.10 -9.42 14.40
CA HIS A 42 -22.14 -8.32 14.40
C HIS A 42 -20.97 -8.61 15.32
N ALA A 43 -19.77 -8.29 14.87
CA ALA A 43 -18.55 -8.40 15.65
C ALA A 43 -18.05 -7.02 16.10
N VAL A 44 -17.43 -7.00 17.29
CA VAL A 44 -16.66 -5.88 17.83
C VAL A 44 -15.34 -6.42 18.35
N PHE A 45 -14.24 -5.72 18.09
CA PHE A 45 -12.92 -6.09 18.59
C PHE A 45 -12.59 -5.31 19.86
N VAL A 46 -12.19 -6.03 20.90
CA VAL A 46 -11.57 -5.46 22.09
C VAL A 46 -10.10 -5.20 21.73
N ARG A 47 -9.68 -3.95 21.85
CA ARG A 47 -8.34 -3.50 21.45
C ARG A 47 -7.52 -3.07 22.65
N SER A 48 -6.20 -3.26 22.57
CA SER A 48 -5.28 -2.85 23.61
C SER A 48 -5.26 -1.33 23.78
N PRO A 49 -5.40 -0.83 25.01
CA PRO A 49 -5.13 0.58 25.34
C PRO A 49 -3.63 0.86 25.56
N HIS A 50 -2.80 -0.19 25.63
CA HIS A 50 -1.36 -0.10 25.92
C HIS A 50 -0.53 -0.32 24.67
N ALA A 51 0.53 0.45 24.55
CA ALA A 51 1.51 0.31 23.47
C ALA A 51 2.36 -0.97 23.61
N HIS A 52 2.61 -1.41 24.86
CA HIS A 52 3.32 -2.66 25.14
C HIS A 52 2.92 -3.17 26.52
N ALA A 53 2.39 -4.38 26.60
CA ALA A 53 2.06 -5.02 27.86
C ALA A 53 2.00 -6.54 27.73
N LYS A 54 2.29 -7.25 28.82
CA LYS A 54 1.92 -8.65 28.95
C LYS A 54 0.43 -8.74 29.24
N ILE A 55 -0.21 -9.77 28.72
CA ILE A 55 -1.56 -10.16 29.07
C ILE A 55 -1.45 -11.27 30.13
N ASN A 56 -1.78 -10.96 31.38
CA ASN A 56 -1.77 -11.93 32.47
C ASN A 56 -3.04 -12.79 32.42
N ARG A 57 -4.18 -12.16 32.15
CA ARG A 57 -5.49 -12.81 32.10
C ARG A 57 -6.45 -12.02 31.21
N ILE A 58 -7.30 -12.75 30.47
CA ILE A 58 -8.50 -12.22 29.82
C ILE A 58 -9.70 -12.93 30.45
N ASN A 59 -10.59 -12.19 31.10
CA ASN A 59 -11.84 -12.70 31.64
C ASN A 59 -13.01 -12.32 30.72
N VAL A 60 -13.64 -13.31 30.12
CA VAL A 60 -14.71 -13.14 29.14
C VAL A 60 -16.09 -13.57 29.71
N ASP A 61 -16.16 -14.03 30.95
CA ASP A 61 -17.37 -14.67 31.52
C ASP A 61 -18.57 -13.72 31.49
N ALA A 62 -18.41 -12.48 31.94
CA ALA A 62 -19.47 -11.48 31.94
C ALA A 62 -19.92 -11.12 30.51
N ALA A 63 -18.98 -10.97 29.61
CA ALA A 63 -19.24 -10.68 28.18
C ALA A 63 -19.98 -11.86 27.52
N GLN A 64 -19.56 -13.11 27.79
CA GLN A 64 -20.19 -14.31 27.24
C GLN A 64 -21.61 -14.50 27.73
N ALA A 65 -21.91 -14.09 28.99
CA ALA A 65 -23.23 -14.17 29.59
C ALA A 65 -24.15 -13.00 29.21
N ALA A 66 -23.67 -11.98 28.56
CA ALA A 66 -24.42 -10.77 28.21
C ALA A 66 -25.54 -11.08 27.19
N PRO A 67 -26.67 -10.37 27.25
CA PRO A 67 -27.81 -10.62 26.38
C PRO A 67 -27.48 -10.50 24.90
N GLY A 68 -27.79 -11.54 24.13
CA GLY A 68 -27.64 -11.56 22.68
C GLY A 68 -26.21 -11.86 22.18
N VAL A 69 -25.27 -12.13 23.07
CA VAL A 69 -23.94 -12.59 22.73
C VAL A 69 -23.97 -14.02 22.19
N LEU A 70 -23.30 -14.26 21.10
CA LEU A 70 -23.18 -15.54 20.40
C LEU A 70 -21.83 -16.23 20.66
N GLY A 71 -20.81 -15.45 20.93
CA GLY A 71 -19.48 -15.93 21.28
C GLY A 71 -18.50 -14.80 21.56
N VAL A 72 -17.54 -15.10 22.42
CA VAL A 72 -16.39 -14.25 22.70
C VAL A 72 -15.14 -15.09 22.43
N PHE A 73 -14.22 -14.57 21.61
CA PHE A 73 -13.04 -15.28 21.15
C PHE A 73 -11.77 -14.52 21.52
N THR A 74 -10.75 -15.27 21.93
CA THR A 74 -9.44 -14.77 22.36
C THR A 74 -8.31 -15.41 21.56
N GLY A 75 -7.07 -14.98 21.79
CA GLY A 75 -5.90 -15.64 21.21
C GLY A 75 -5.76 -17.12 21.55
N ALA A 76 -6.32 -17.57 22.69
CA ALA A 76 -6.34 -18.98 23.07
C ALA A 76 -7.23 -19.83 22.15
N ASP A 77 -8.37 -19.30 21.73
CA ASP A 77 -9.30 -19.99 20.80
C ASP A 77 -8.67 -20.12 19.42
N VAL A 78 -7.97 -19.07 18.97
CA VAL A 78 -7.22 -19.05 17.69
C VAL A 78 -6.11 -20.09 17.71
N ALA A 79 -5.34 -20.17 18.78
CA ALA A 79 -4.27 -21.15 18.94
C ALA A 79 -4.80 -22.59 18.99
N ALA A 80 -5.93 -22.83 19.69
CA ALA A 80 -6.57 -24.13 19.76
C ALA A 80 -7.04 -24.68 18.41
N ASP A 81 -7.43 -23.79 17.50
CA ASP A 81 -7.86 -24.13 16.14
C ASP A 81 -6.68 -24.14 15.12
N ASN A 82 -5.45 -23.95 15.57
CA ASN A 82 -4.24 -23.88 14.72
C ASN A 82 -4.32 -22.84 13.59
N ILE A 83 -4.92 -21.69 13.87
CA ILE A 83 -4.91 -20.55 12.95
C ILE A 83 -3.56 -19.84 13.08
N ASN A 84 -2.85 -19.72 11.97
CA ASN A 84 -1.53 -19.08 11.94
C ASN A 84 -1.63 -17.54 12.00
N GLY A 85 -0.48 -16.89 12.20
CA GLY A 85 -0.36 -15.44 12.12
C GLY A 85 -0.41 -14.90 10.68
N LEU A 86 -0.58 -13.58 10.58
CA LEU A 86 -0.55 -12.85 9.30
C LEU A 86 0.88 -12.86 8.72
N PRO A 87 1.06 -13.19 7.43
CA PRO A 87 2.38 -13.27 6.82
C PRO A 87 2.85 -11.94 6.23
N CYS A 88 4.17 -11.71 6.19
CA CYS A 88 4.77 -10.76 5.27
C CYS A 88 4.94 -11.41 3.88
N GLY A 89 4.52 -10.72 2.83
CA GLY A 89 4.56 -11.21 1.44
C GLY A 89 5.84 -10.85 0.68
N TRP A 90 6.80 -10.16 1.31
CA TRP A 90 8.03 -9.73 0.68
C TRP A 90 9.24 -9.94 1.60
N LEU A 91 10.14 -10.85 1.22
CA LEU A 91 11.29 -11.22 2.05
C LEU A 91 12.52 -10.37 1.68
N ILE A 92 13.23 -9.90 2.69
CA ILE A 92 14.50 -9.19 2.54
C ILE A 92 15.63 -10.05 3.11
N THR A 93 16.73 -10.12 2.37
CA THR A 93 18.00 -10.63 2.87
C THR A 93 18.86 -9.43 3.25
N SER A 94 19.33 -9.41 4.49
CA SER A 94 20.21 -8.36 5.01
C SER A 94 21.57 -8.36 4.30
N THR A 95 22.29 -7.23 4.37
CA THR A 95 23.62 -7.07 3.76
C THR A 95 24.68 -8.04 4.29
N ASN A 96 24.47 -8.61 5.46
CA ASN A 96 25.32 -9.68 6.03
C ASN A 96 24.94 -11.10 5.55
N GLY A 97 23.93 -11.22 4.67
CA GLY A 97 23.43 -12.49 4.15
C GLY A 97 22.35 -13.15 5.01
N GLU A 98 22.01 -12.60 6.17
CA GLU A 98 20.96 -13.14 7.04
C GLU A 98 19.55 -12.75 6.56
N PRO A 99 18.53 -13.61 6.75
CA PRO A 99 17.16 -13.23 6.47
C PRO A 99 16.69 -12.14 7.45
N MET A 100 15.73 -11.33 7.02
CA MET A 100 15.05 -10.40 7.93
C MET A 100 14.38 -11.15 9.07
N LYS A 101 14.22 -10.49 10.22
CA LYS A 101 13.49 -11.05 11.36
C LYS A 101 11.99 -10.94 11.10
N GLU A 102 11.29 -12.07 11.10
CA GLU A 102 9.86 -12.19 10.80
C GLU A 102 9.13 -12.76 12.04
N PRO A 103 8.82 -11.92 13.05
CA PRO A 103 8.11 -12.37 14.24
C PRO A 103 6.67 -12.75 13.91
N PRO A 104 6.06 -13.73 14.63
CA PRO A 104 4.67 -14.08 14.47
C PRO A 104 3.74 -12.88 14.69
N HIS A 105 2.74 -12.70 13.81
CA HIS A 105 1.70 -11.69 13.92
C HIS A 105 0.33 -12.36 14.13
N PRO A 106 -0.05 -12.72 15.36
CA PRO A 106 -1.30 -13.43 15.63
C PRO A 106 -2.52 -12.56 15.30
N ILE A 107 -3.61 -13.17 14.86
CA ILE A 107 -4.86 -12.44 14.54
C ILE A 107 -5.60 -11.95 15.78
N LEU A 108 -5.38 -12.57 16.94
CA LEU A 108 -5.72 -12.09 18.28
C LEU A 108 -4.51 -12.28 19.18
N ALA A 109 -4.19 -11.29 19.99
CA ALA A 109 -2.98 -11.24 20.78
C ALA A 109 -2.80 -12.47 21.69
N GLN A 110 -1.59 -13.01 21.72
CA GLN A 110 -1.17 -14.15 22.52
C GLN A 110 -0.07 -13.73 23.49
N GLY A 111 -0.40 -13.59 24.77
CA GLY A 111 0.52 -13.29 25.86
C GLY A 111 1.06 -11.85 25.90
N LYS A 112 1.13 -11.13 24.81
CA LYS A 112 1.58 -9.71 24.77
C LYS A 112 0.79 -8.92 23.74
N VAL A 113 0.49 -7.66 24.06
CA VAL A 113 0.10 -6.64 23.10
C VAL A 113 1.30 -5.74 22.79
N ARG A 114 1.39 -5.26 21.54
CA ARG A 114 2.59 -4.58 21.05
C ARG A 114 2.34 -3.20 20.46
N TYR A 115 1.07 -2.77 20.34
CA TYR A 115 0.73 -1.39 19.98
C TYR A 115 -0.66 -1.03 20.51
N VAL A 116 -0.94 0.27 20.62
CA VAL A 116 -2.29 0.75 20.96
C VAL A 116 -3.22 0.43 19.79
N GLY A 117 -4.25 -0.38 20.03
CA GLY A 117 -5.15 -0.86 18.98
C GLY A 117 -4.94 -2.34 18.60
N ASP A 118 -3.94 -3.01 19.17
CA ASP A 118 -3.71 -4.46 18.96
C ASP A 118 -4.94 -5.29 19.37
N HIS A 119 -5.23 -6.35 18.63
CA HIS A 119 -6.45 -7.14 18.78
C HIS A 119 -6.36 -8.10 19.97
N VAL A 120 -7.18 -7.92 20.99
CA VAL A 120 -7.15 -8.75 22.22
C VAL A 120 -8.22 -9.81 22.22
N ALA A 121 -9.44 -9.43 21.86
CA ALA A 121 -10.58 -10.34 21.78
C ALA A 121 -11.58 -9.87 20.72
N MET A 122 -12.44 -10.79 20.26
CA MET A 122 -13.56 -10.51 19.39
C MET A 122 -14.86 -10.95 20.04
N VAL A 123 -15.82 -10.05 20.16
CA VAL A 123 -17.18 -10.31 20.64
C VAL A 123 -18.14 -10.36 19.48
N VAL A 124 -18.95 -11.39 19.38
CA VAL A 124 -19.99 -11.55 18.36
C VAL A 124 -21.37 -11.62 19.02
N ALA A 125 -22.30 -10.76 18.57
CA ALA A 125 -23.65 -10.71 19.08
C ALA A 125 -24.70 -10.54 17.95
N HIS A 126 -25.99 -10.66 18.28
CA HIS A 126 -27.08 -10.49 17.33
C HIS A 126 -27.15 -9.09 16.74
N THR A 127 -26.82 -8.06 17.52
CA THR A 127 -26.78 -6.66 17.06
C THR A 127 -25.42 -6.02 17.37
N GLN A 128 -25.08 -4.98 16.63
CA GLN A 128 -23.84 -4.21 16.85
C GLN A 128 -23.80 -3.59 18.26
N GLN A 129 -24.96 -3.10 18.76
CA GLN A 129 -25.04 -2.53 20.11
C GLN A 129 -24.76 -3.58 21.17
N GLN A 130 -25.38 -4.76 21.08
CA GLN A 130 -25.11 -5.87 22.01
C GLN A 130 -23.64 -6.31 21.98
N ALA A 131 -23.01 -6.32 20.80
CA ALA A 131 -21.59 -6.64 20.70
C ALA A 131 -20.70 -5.58 21.35
N ARG A 132 -21.05 -4.29 21.22
CA ARG A 132 -20.34 -3.18 21.88
C ARG A 132 -20.50 -3.22 23.40
N ASP A 133 -21.73 -3.35 23.90
CA ASP A 133 -22.02 -3.42 25.33
C ASP A 133 -21.30 -4.61 25.99
N ALA A 134 -21.27 -5.75 25.31
CA ALA A 134 -20.55 -6.92 25.78
C ALA A 134 -19.02 -6.79 25.69
N ALA A 135 -18.51 -6.08 24.70
CA ALA A 135 -17.07 -5.83 24.58
C ALA A 135 -16.51 -5.01 25.76
N GLU A 136 -17.32 -4.11 26.33
CA GLU A 136 -16.97 -3.36 27.54
C GLU A 136 -16.93 -4.24 28.82
N LEU A 137 -17.51 -5.42 28.78
CA LEU A 137 -17.50 -6.40 29.91
C LEU A 137 -16.29 -7.36 29.83
N VAL A 138 -15.48 -7.29 28.80
CA VAL A 138 -14.25 -8.07 28.72
C VAL A 138 -13.17 -7.41 29.60
N GLU A 139 -12.76 -8.11 30.64
CA GLU A 139 -11.73 -7.63 31.56
C GLU A 139 -10.37 -8.20 31.15
N VAL A 140 -9.38 -7.32 31.01
CA VAL A 140 -8.01 -7.73 30.68
C VAL A 140 -7.05 -7.21 31.74
N ASP A 141 -6.31 -8.14 32.34
CA ASP A 141 -5.25 -7.81 33.30
C ASP A 141 -3.92 -7.68 32.56
N TYR A 142 -3.36 -6.47 32.59
CA TYR A 142 -2.12 -6.11 31.90
C TYR A 142 -0.98 -5.82 32.87
N ASP A 143 0.20 -6.31 32.52
CA ASP A 143 1.47 -5.89 33.09
C ASP A 143 2.20 -5.00 32.06
N VAL A 144 2.15 -3.69 32.28
CA VAL A 144 2.67 -2.69 31.33
C VAL A 144 4.17 -2.76 31.23
N LEU A 145 4.69 -2.76 30.01
CA LEU A 145 6.10 -2.84 29.67
C LEU A 145 6.63 -1.52 29.08
N PRO A 146 7.95 -1.29 29.10
CA PRO A 146 8.56 -0.20 28.35
C PRO A 146 8.19 -0.28 26.86
N ALA A 147 7.94 0.86 26.24
CA ALA A 147 7.54 0.95 24.84
C ALA A 147 8.41 1.94 24.08
N VAL A 148 8.84 1.58 22.88
CA VAL A 148 9.52 2.46 21.92
C VAL A 148 8.60 2.75 20.74
N VAL A 149 8.30 4.02 20.49
CA VAL A 149 7.34 4.43 19.44
C VAL A 149 7.99 5.24 18.31
N ASN A 150 9.14 5.84 18.58
CA ASN A 150 9.88 6.63 17.60
C ASN A 150 10.99 5.79 16.98
N VAL A 151 11.11 5.83 15.65
CA VAL A 151 12.13 5.06 14.93
C VAL A 151 13.55 5.50 15.26
N ALA A 152 13.77 6.79 15.51
CA ALA A 152 15.11 7.27 15.91
C ALA A 152 15.51 6.77 17.30
N ASP A 153 14.56 6.65 18.24
CA ASP A 153 14.81 6.10 19.57
C ASP A 153 15.06 4.59 19.50
N ALA A 154 14.33 3.86 18.63
CA ALA A 154 14.58 2.44 18.38
C ALA A 154 15.99 2.22 17.82
N ALA A 155 16.39 3.01 16.81
CA ALA A 155 17.72 2.95 16.20
C ALA A 155 18.86 3.30 17.18
N ALA A 156 18.60 4.21 18.12
CA ALA A 156 19.57 4.61 19.14
C ALA A 156 19.59 3.68 20.37
N GLY A 157 18.65 2.72 20.49
CA GLY A 157 18.47 1.95 21.73
C GLY A 157 18.14 2.83 22.94
N ALA A 158 17.39 3.95 22.70
CA ALA A 158 17.22 5.00 23.70
C ALA A 158 16.24 4.65 24.83
N VAL A 159 15.41 3.60 24.66
CA VAL A 159 14.45 3.14 25.67
C VAL A 159 14.88 1.79 26.21
N ASP A 160 15.41 1.79 27.43
CA ASP A 160 15.88 0.58 28.10
C ASP A 160 14.74 -0.42 28.33
N GLY A 161 14.99 -1.69 28.03
CA GLY A 161 14.02 -2.79 28.16
C GLY A 161 12.86 -2.77 27.16
N ALA A 162 12.81 -1.85 26.20
CA ALA A 162 11.77 -1.78 25.18
C ALA A 162 12.05 -2.68 23.97
N SER A 163 12.13 -3.99 24.17
CA SER A 163 12.20 -4.97 23.08
C SER A 163 10.79 -5.36 22.63
N VAL A 164 10.43 -5.05 21.39
CA VAL A 164 9.10 -5.38 20.83
C VAL A 164 8.92 -6.89 20.66
N HIS A 165 10.00 -7.57 20.21
CA HIS A 165 10.03 -9.02 19.98
C HIS A 165 11.30 -9.66 20.50
N ASP A 166 11.16 -10.83 21.12
CA ASP A 166 12.29 -11.57 21.69
C ASP A 166 13.32 -11.99 20.62
N ILE A 167 12.89 -12.21 19.35
CA ILE A 167 13.80 -12.52 18.23
C ILE A 167 14.55 -11.28 17.70
N ALA A 168 14.16 -10.10 18.12
CA ALA A 168 14.77 -8.82 17.77
C ALA A 168 15.00 -7.98 19.05
N PRO A 169 15.90 -8.41 19.95
CA PRO A 169 16.07 -7.76 21.25
C PRO A 169 16.54 -6.31 21.16
N ASP A 170 17.17 -5.96 20.06
CA ASP A 170 17.62 -4.62 19.68
C ASP A 170 16.59 -3.85 18.83
N ASN A 171 15.41 -4.43 18.57
CA ASN A 171 14.38 -3.96 17.66
C ASN A 171 14.79 -3.84 16.17
N HIS A 172 16.01 -4.26 15.80
CA HIS A 172 16.46 -4.23 14.42
C HIS A 172 15.87 -5.40 13.62
N CYS A 173 15.16 -5.09 12.53
CA CYS A 173 14.50 -6.08 11.67
C CYS A 173 15.44 -6.60 10.57
N PHE A 174 16.01 -5.69 9.78
CA PHE A 174 16.98 -5.98 8.73
C PHE A 174 17.79 -4.74 8.36
N LYS A 175 18.93 -4.97 7.71
CA LYS A 175 19.73 -3.96 7.03
C LYS A 175 19.83 -4.29 5.55
N TRP A 176 19.46 -3.33 4.68
CA TRP A 176 19.46 -3.50 3.23
C TRP A 176 20.18 -2.34 2.54
N ALA A 177 20.81 -2.59 1.39
CA ALA A 177 21.50 -1.56 0.64
C ALA A 177 21.46 -1.81 -0.86
N ILE A 178 21.61 -0.72 -1.64
CA ILE A 178 21.75 -0.76 -3.10
C ILE A 178 22.75 0.33 -3.56
N GLY A 179 23.48 0.04 -4.64
CA GLY A 179 24.49 0.92 -5.20
C GLY A 179 25.91 0.54 -4.77
N ASP A 180 26.89 1.31 -5.24
CA ASP A 180 28.30 1.08 -4.95
C ASP A 180 28.81 2.08 -3.91
N LYS A 181 28.94 1.62 -2.66
CA LYS A 181 29.43 2.44 -1.54
C LYS A 181 30.84 2.98 -1.79
N GLY A 182 31.74 2.13 -2.31
CA GLY A 182 33.14 2.52 -2.51
C GLY A 182 33.28 3.60 -3.59
N ALA A 183 32.56 3.46 -4.70
CA ALA A 183 32.53 4.48 -5.76
C ALA A 183 31.93 5.81 -5.25
N VAL A 184 30.86 5.76 -4.47
CA VAL A 184 30.26 6.95 -3.87
C VAL A 184 31.23 7.63 -2.90
N ASP A 185 31.85 6.89 -1.97
CA ASP A 185 32.80 7.44 -0.99
C ASP A 185 34.01 8.11 -1.68
N ALA A 186 34.51 7.54 -2.79
CA ALA A 186 35.59 8.12 -3.58
C ALA A 186 35.19 9.47 -4.23
N VAL A 187 33.95 9.61 -4.69
CA VAL A 187 33.43 10.88 -5.22
C VAL A 187 33.29 11.92 -4.11
N PHE A 188 32.75 11.55 -2.97
CA PHE A 188 32.60 12.48 -1.82
C PHE A 188 33.93 13.02 -1.31
N ALA A 189 35.00 12.22 -1.35
CA ALA A 189 36.33 12.64 -0.91
C ALA A 189 36.92 13.77 -1.80
N ASN A 190 36.46 13.94 -3.04
CA ASN A 190 36.99 14.87 -4.01
C ASN A 190 35.95 15.91 -4.53
N ALA A 191 34.75 15.92 -3.98
CA ALA A 191 33.69 16.82 -4.41
C ALA A 191 34.01 18.28 -4.05
N ALA A 192 33.69 19.20 -4.95
CA ALA A 192 33.86 20.65 -4.72
C ALA A 192 32.85 21.15 -3.66
N HIS A 193 31.65 20.60 -3.65
CA HIS A 193 30.59 20.91 -2.70
C HIS A 193 29.88 19.64 -2.21
N VAL A 194 29.52 19.64 -0.92
CA VAL A 194 28.70 18.58 -0.31
C VAL A 194 27.57 19.25 0.48
N THR A 195 26.34 18.99 0.07
CA THR A 195 25.13 19.37 0.80
C THR A 195 24.65 18.20 1.63
N LYS A 196 24.28 18.46 2.88
CA LYS A 196 23.75 17.44 3.82
C LYS A 196 22.38 17.86 4.31
N LEU A 197 21.52 16.86 4.57
CA LEU A 197 20.17 17.09 5.06
C LEU A 197 19.72 15.93 5.93
N ASP A 198 19.32 16.25 7.17
CA ASP A 198 18.56 15.34 8.03
C ASP A 198 17.08 15.67 7.91
N LEU A 199 16.24 14.67 7.71
CA LEU A 199 14.82 14.89 7.59
C LEU A 199 13.99 13.70 8.08
N ILE A 200 12.78 14.04 8.52
CA ILE A 200 11.75 13.07 8.89
C ILE A 200 10.64 13.13 7.86
N ASN A 201 10.33 11.99 7.28
CA ASN A 201 9.08 11.79 6.54
C ASN A 201 8.07 11.19 7.53
N ASN A 202 7.21 12.04 8.07
CA ASN A 202 6.36 11.67 9.20
C ASN A 202 5.33 10.60 8.83
N ARG A 203 4.96 9.80 9.83
CA ARG A 203 3.91 8.79 9.74
C ARG A 203 2.58 9.40 9.30
N LEU A 204 1.85 8.70 8.43
CA LEU A 204 0.54 9.06 7.92
C LEU A 204 -0.41 7.87 7.98
N ILE A 205 -1.71 8.15 8.09
CA ILE A 205 -2.77 7.17 7.87
C ILE A 205 -3.48 7.46 6.54
N PRO A 206 -3.82 6.46 5.71
CA PRO A 206 -4.49 6.65 4.42
C PRO A 206 -5.86 7.31 4.50
N ASN A 207 -6.64 7.04 5.52
CA ASN A 207 -7.90 7.71 5.84
C ASN A 207 -8.90 7.76 4.67
N ALA A 208 -9.20 6.60 4.06
CA ALA A 208 -10.22 6.49 3.03
C ALA A 208 -11.60 6.91 3.57
N MET A 209 -12.48 7.48 2.71
CA MET A 209 -13.83 7.91 3.12
C MET A 209 -14.66 6.76 3.67
N GLU A 210 -14.60 5.59 3.05
CA GLU A 210 -15.13 4.34 3.58
C GLU A 210 -14.10 3.72 4.52
N PRO A 211 -14.39 3.52 5.84
CA PRO A 211 -13.58 2.69 6.72
C PRO A 211 -13.53 1.24 6.22
N ARG A 212 -12.63 0.42 6.80
CA ARG A 212 -12.61 -1.02 6.50
C ARG A 212 -13.90 -1.68 6.99
N ALA A 213 -14.41 -2.65 6.22
CA ALA A 213 -15.56 -3.43 6.57
C ALA A 213 -15.43 -4.84 5.99
N ALA A 214 -15.92 -5.84 6.71
CA ALA A 214 -15.92 -7.23 6.25
C ALA A 214 -17.14 -8.00 6.77
N ILE A 215 -17.53 -9.05 6.01
CA ILE A 215 -18.56 -10.01 6.41
C ILE A 215 -18.05 -11.41 6.11
N GLY A 216 -17.74 -12.17 7.16
CA GLY A 216 -17.44 -13.60 7.07
C GLY A 216 -18.71 -14.43 7.01
N SER A 217 -18.77 -15.37 6.07
CA SER A 217 -19.90 -16.27 5.88
C SER A 217 -19.41 -17.70 5.66
N TYR A 218 -20.14 -18.69 6.19
CA TYR A 218 -19.85 -20.11 5.97
C TYR A 218 -21.10 -20.87 5.52
N SER A 219 -20.94 -21.68 4.48
CA SER A 219 -21.99 -22.58 3.97
C SER A 219 -21.73 -24.02 4.40
N ARG A 220 -22.55 -24.53 5.33
CA ARG A 220 -22.50 -25.94 5.76
C ARG A 220 -22.74 -26.91 4.60
N ALA A 221 -23.60 -26.55 3.64
CA ALA A 221 -23.98 -27.44 2.55
C ALA A 221 -22.80 -27.73 1.62
N ASN A 222 -21.94 -26.75 1.40
CA ASN A 222 -20.82 -26.85 0.45
C ASN A 222 -19.47 -26.97 1.15
N ASP A 223 -19.43 -26.76 2.48
CA ASP A 223 -18.19 -26.58 3.26
C ASP A 223 -17.29 -25.49 2.63
N GLU A 224 -17.89 -24.31 2.39
CA GLU A 224 -17.25 -23.18 1.72
C GLU A 224 -17.42 -21.89 2.52
N TYR A 225 -16.42 -21.03 2.43
CA TYR A 225 -16.43 -19.69 3.00
C TYR A 225 -16.66 -18.62 1.93
N THR A 226 -17.36 -17.56 2.32
CA THR A 226 -17.44 -16.33 1.52
C THR A 226 -17.07 -15.15 2.42
N LEU A 227 -16.07 -14.37 1.99
CA LEU A 227 -15.70 -13.11 2.62
C LEU A 227 -16.14 -11.96 1.71
N TYR A 228 -17.03 -11.08 2.21
CA TYR A 228 -17.26 -9.76 1.61
C TYR A 228 -16.37 -8.77 2.34
N VAL A 229 -15.59 -7.98 1.59
CA VAL A 229 -14.57 -7.11 2.21
C VAL A 229 -14.32 -5.86 1.38
N SER A 230 -14.10 -4.72 2.04
CA SER A 230 -13.62 -3.51 1.36
C SER A 230 -12.11 -3.65 1.11
N ASN A 231 -11.74 -4.19 -0.07
CA ASN A 231 -10.37 -4.62 -0.39
C ASN A 231 -9.96 -4.20 -1.80
N GLN A 232 -8.65 -4.08 -2.06
CA GLN A 232 -8.07 -3.68 -3.34
C GLN A 232 -7.63 -4.87 -4.21
N ASN A 233 -7.48 -6.08 -3.65
CA ASN A 233 -6.87 -7.24 -4.28
C ASN A 233 -7.45 -8.58 -3.78
N PRO A 234 -8.71 -8.89 -4.08
CA PRO A 234 -9.44 -10.05 -3.52
C PRO A 234 -8.74 -11.41 -3.70
N HIS A 235 -7.99 -11.61 -4.80
CA HIS A 235 -7.28 -12.88 -5.01
C HIS A 235 -6.04 -13.01 -4.10
N VAL A 236 -5.34 -11.92 -3.84
CA VAL A 236 -4.22 -11.92 -2.88
C VAL A 236 -4.74 -12.15 -1.47
N GLU A 237 -5.84 -11.50 -1.10
CA GLU A 237 -6.56 -11.73 0.14
C GLU A 237 -6.88 -13.21 0.33
N ARG A 238 -7.50 -13.84 -0.67
CA ARG A 238 -7.81 -15.28 -0.69
C ARG A 238 -6.56 -16.12 -0.52
N LEU A 239 -5.51 -15.86 -1.30
CA LEU A 239 -4.26 -16.60 -1.26
C LEU A 239 -3.60 -16.55 0.12
N LEU A 240 -3.44 -15.35 0.69
CA LEU A 240 -2.80 -15.17 1.98
C LEU A 240 -3.60 -15.83 3.11
N MET A 241 -4.92 -15.64 3.11
CA MET A 241 -5.81 -16.23 4.11
C MET A 241 -5.79 -17.76 4.07
N THR A 242 -5.87 -18.35 2.87
CA THR A 242 -5.96 -19.81 2.73
C THR A 242 -4.64 -20.50 2.91
N ALA A 243 -3.59 -20.07 2.20
CA ALA A 243 -2.31 -20.78 2.16
C ALA A 243 -1.46 -20.56 3.43
N PHE A 244 -1.53 -19.38 4.04
CA PHE A 244 -0.62 -19.04 5.13
C PHE A 244 -1.30 -19.03 6.51
N VAL A 245 -2.58 -18.64 6.59
CA VAL A 245 -3.24 -18.42 7.86
C VAL A 245 -4.17 -19.57 8.26
N MET A 246 -5.14 -19.92 7.41
CA MET A 246 -6.18 -20.91 7.76
C MET A 246 -5.86 -22.35 7.32
N GLY A 247 -4.84 -22.56 6.49
CA GLY A 247 -4.48 -23.90 5.99
C GLY A 247 -5.58 -24.55 5.15
N LEU A 248 -6.34 -23.77 4.38
CA LEU A 248 -7.49 -24.24 3.59
C LEU A 248 -7.14 -24.36 2.10
N PRO A 249 -7.77 -25.27 1.37
CA PRO A 249 -7.72 -25.25 -0.10
C PRO A 249 -8.33 -23.93 -0.63
N GLU A 250 -7.65 -23.29 -1.58
CA GLU A 250 -8.04 -21.98 -2.09
C GLU A 250 -9.47 -21.92 -2.65
N HIS A 251 -9.92 -23.01 -3.31
CA HIS A 251 -11.27 -23.10 -3.87
C HIS A 251 -12.40 -23.15 -2.82
N LYS A 252 -12.06 -23.35 -1.54
CA LYS A 252 -13.02 -23.33 -0.44
C LYS A 252 -13.34 -21.91 0.05
N VAL A 253 -12.62 -20.90 -0.44
CA VAL A 253 -12.82 -19.51 -0.03
C VAL A 253 -13.09 -18.63 -1.25
N ARG A 254 -14.23 -17.95 -1.24
CA ARG A 254 -14.58 -16.91 -2.20
C ARG A 254 -14.47 -15.55 -1.53
N VAL A 255 -13.72 -14.63 -2.14
CA VAL A 255 -13.61 -13.24 -1.68
C VAL A 255 -14.32 -12.32 -2.66
N ILE A 256 -15.17 -11.46 -2.15
CA ILE A 256 -15.97 -10.49 -2.90
C ILE A 256 -15.70 -9.10 -2.34
N ALA A 257 -15.03 -8.27 -3.13
CA ALA A 257 -14.93 -6.84 -2.89
C ALA A 257 -15.97 -6.13 -3.76
N PRO A 258 -17.05 -5.60 -3.18
CA PRO A 258 -18.05 -4.83 -3.91
C PRO A 258 -17.51 -3.45 -4.29
N ASP A 259 -18.33 -2.41 -4.38
CA ASP A 259 -17.84 -1.05 -4.51
C ASP A 259 -17.00 -0.67 -3.28
N VAL A 260 -15.85 -0.03 -3.50
CA VAL A 260 -14.93 0.36 -2.44
C VAL A 260 -14.73 1.87 -2.43
N GLY A 261 -14.98 2.49 -1.29
CA GLY A 261 -14.96 3.94 -1.07
C GLY A 261 -13.58 4.51 -0.77
N GLY A 262 -12.60 4.18 -1.63
CA GLY A 262 -11.19 4.53 -1.48
C GLY A 262 -10.40 3.42 -0.77
N GLY A 263 -9.17 3.22 -1.22
CA GLY A 263 -8.24 2.25 -0.61
C GLY A 263 -6.92 2.90 -0.23
N PHE A 264 -6.26 3.56 -1.20
CA PHE A 264 -5.01 4.30 -1.06
C PHE A 264 -3.85 3.49 -0.46
N GLY A 265 -3.94 2.15 -0.48
CA GLY A 265 -2.98 1.23 0.10
C GLY A 265 -3.49 0.52 1.36
N SER A 266 -4.24 1.17 2.25
CA SER A 266 -4.69 0.54 3.51
C SER A 266 -5.64 -0.65 3.34
N LYS A 267 -6.19 -0.87 2.15
CA LYS A 267 -7.09 -2.00 1.84
C LYS A 267 -6.43 -3.05 0.94
N ILE A 268 -5.09 -3.11 0.91
CA ILE A 268 -4.32 -4.14 0.20
C ILE A 268 -4.09 -5.37 1.09
N PHE A 269 -3.88 -5.14 2.39
CA PHE A 269 -3.32 -6.11 3.32
C PHE A 269 -4.37 -7.09 3.82
N LEU A 270 -3.94 -8.32 4.12
CA LEU A 270 -4.74 -9.22 4.92
C LEU A 270 -4.74 -8.72 6.37
N TYR A 271 -5.92 -8.44 6.89
CA TYR A 271 -6.09 -7.97 8.26
C TYR A 271 -6.63 -9.07 9.18
N ALA A 272 -6.36 -8.90 10.46
CA ALA A 272 -6.82 -9.83 11.50
C ALA A 272 -8.34 -9.96 11.52
N GLU A 273 -9.06 -8.86 11.33
CA GLU A 273 -10.52 -8.83 11.32
C GLU A 273 -11.09 -9.73 10.22
N ASP A 274 -10.52 -9.70 9.01
CA ASP A 274 -10.99 -10.47 7.86
C ASP A 274 -10.89 -11.98 8.12
N VAL A 275 -9.78 -12.39 8.73
CA VAL A 275 -9.54 -13.78 9.14
C VAL A 275 -10.46 -14.19 10.29
N CYS A 276 -10.55 -13.37 11.35
CA CYS A 276 -11.37 -13.64 12.54
C CYS A 276 -12.85 -13.85 12.17
N LEU A 277 -13.41 -12.97 11.30
CA LEU A 277 -14.79 -13.07 10.85
C LEU A 277 -15.03 -14.33 10.03
N THR A 278 -14.10 -14.63 9.10
CA THR A 278 -14.18 -15.82 8.25
C THR A 278 -14.12 -17.10 9.08
N TRP A 279 -13.14 -17.22 9.98
CA TRP A 279 -12.97 -18.34 10.89
C TRP A 279 -14.17 -18.54 11.84
N ALA A 280 -14.58 -17.47 12.53
CA ALA A 280 -15.68 -17.55 13.49
C ALA A 280 -17.03 -17.82 12.83
N SER A 281 -17.21 -17.48 11.54
CA SER A 281 -18.45 -17.76 10.81
C SER A 281 -18.77 -19.26 10.76
N LYS A 282 -17.77 -20.12 10.68
CA LYS A 282 -17.93 -21.58 10.77
C LYS A 282 -18.24 -22.03 12.18
N LYS A 283 -17.53 -21.50 13.19
CA LYS A 283 -17.74 -21.86 14.60
C LYS A 283 -19.15 -21.57 15.07
N LEU A 284 -19.67 -20.40 14.73
CA LEU A 284 -21.00 -19.96 15.11
C LEU A 284 -22.10 -20.36 14.11
N ASN A 285 -21.72 -20.83 12.93
CA ASN A 285 -22.63 -21.06 11.80
C ASN A 285 -23.51 -19.83 11.51
N ARG A 286 -22.87 -18.65 11.41
CA ARG A 286 -23.50 -17.34 11.22
C ARG A 286 -22.75 -16.50 10.18
N ASN A 287 -23.47 -15.59 9.54
CA ASN A 287 -22.86 -14.49 8.83
C ASN A 287 -22.44 -13.43 9.86
N ILE A 288 -21.16 -13.08 9.91
CA ILE A 288 -20.62 -12.16 10.92
C ILE A 288 -20.10 -10.92 10.23
N LYS A 289 -20.66 -9.76 10.54
CA LYS A 289 -20.30 -8.47 9.99
C LYS A 289 -19.52 -7.64 11.01
N TRP A 290 -18.49 -6.98 10.53
CA TRP A 290 -17.75 -5.93 11.23
C TRP A 290 -17.59 -4.72 10.32
N VAL A 291 -17.67 -3.53 10.90
CA VAL A 291 -17.43 -2.24 10.24
C VAL A 291 -16.63 -1.38 11.21
N ALA A 292 -15.46 -0.96 10.79
CA ALA A 292 -14.63 -0.05 11.58
C ALA A 292 -15.30 1.32 11.73
N ASP A 293 -15.19 1.91 12.89
CA ASP A 293 -15.38 3.35 13.02
C ASP A 293 -14.08 4.11 12.65
N ARG A 294 -14.17 5.42 12.58
CA ARG A 294 -13.01 6.24 12.17
C ARG A 294 -11.87 6.20 13.19
N SER A 295 -12.17 6.18 14.48
CA SER A 295 -11.18 6.08 15.55
C SER A 295 -10.46 4.73 15.50
N GLU A 296 -11.21 3.66 15.27
CA GLU A 296 -10.67 2.30 15.10
C GLU A 296 -9.73 2.23 13.88
N SER A 297 -10.10 2.87 12.75
CA SER A 297 -9.23 2.96 11.57
C SER A 297 -7.90 3.66 11.89
N PHE A 298 -7.90 4.73 12.68
CA PHE A 298 -6.67 5.41 13.11
C PHE A 298 -5.76 4.55 13.98
N LEU A 299 -6.34 3.62 14.75
CA LEU A 299 -5.59 2.74 15.64
C LEU A 299 -5.03 1.50 14.94
N SER A 300 -5.74 0.97 13.93
CA SER A 300 -5.49 -0.40 13.44
C SER A 300 -5.23 -0.53 11.94
N ASP A 301 -5.57 0.45 11.11
CA ASP A 301 -5.17 0.41 9.70
C ASP A 301 -3.65 0.54 9.60
N ALA A 302 -3.05 -0.13 8.62
CA ALA A 302 -1.63 0.06 8.36
C ALA A 302 -1.35 1.51 7.94
N HIS A 303 -0.34 2.09 8.57
CA HIS A 303 0.11 3.45 8.30
C HIS A 303 1.10 3.49 7.14
N GLY A 304 1.51 4.68 6.69
CA GLY A 304 2.53 4.85 5.68
C GLY A 304 3.65 5.78 6.13
N ARG A 305 4.75 5.83 5.36
CA ARG A 305 5.93 6.67 5.57
C ARG A 305 6.73 6.27 6.80
N ASP A 306 7.04 7.22 7.70
CA ASP A 306 7.76 7.05 8.97
C ASP A 306 9.25 6.67 8.77
N HIS A 307 9.94 7.53 8.03
CA HIS A 307 11.38 7.44 7.78
C HIS A 307 12.13 8.59 8.46
N ALA A 308 13.22 8.29 9.17
CA ALA A 308 14.23 9.23 9.60
C ALA A 308 15.47 9.03 8.74
N SER A 309 15.84 10.02 7.93
CA SER A 309 16.87 9.87 6.90
C SER A 309 17.95 10.94 7.01
N HIS A 310 19.20 10.51 6.78
CA HIS A 310 20.34 11.37 6.48
C HIS A 310 20.69 11.25 5.00
N ALA A 311 20.76 12.37 4.29
CA ALA A 311 21.04 12.41 2.87
C ALA A 311 22.14 13.41 2.55
N GLU A 312 23.03 13.04 1.64
CA GLU A 312 24.15 13.88 1.20
C GLU A 312 24.23 13.87 -0.33
N MET A 313 24.47 15.05 -0.93
CA MET A 313 24.71 15.25 -2.36
C MET A 313 26.09 15.83 -2.59
N ALA A 314 26.93 15.12 -3.34
CA ALA A 314 28.23 15.62 -3.82
C ALA A 314 28.04 16.30 -5.17
N MET A 315 28.63 17.49 -5.34
CA MET A 315 28.50 18.31 -6.55
C MET A 315 29.86 18.86 -6.99
N ASP A 316 29.97 19.18 -8.28
CA ASP A 316 31.05 20.00 -8.79
C ASP A 316 30.87 21.50 -8.48
N ALA A 317 31.84 22.33 -8.88
CA ALA A 317 31.81 23.78 -8.67
C ALA A 317 30.63 24.48 -9.39
N ASN A 318 29.99 23.82 -10.34
CA ASN A 318 28.88 24.36 -11.14
C ASN A 318 27.53 23.81 -10.70
N GLY A 319 27.46 22.97 -9.65
CA GLY A 319 26.23 22.37 -9.15
C GLY A 319 25.76 21.14 -9.96
N LYS A 320 26.68 20.52 -10.72
CA LYS A 320 26.40 19.21 -11.34
C LYS A 320 26.48 18.12 -10.26
N PHE A 321 25.45 17.27 -10.18
CA PHE A 321 25.39 16.16 -9.24
C PHE A 321 26.39 15.08 -9.65
N LEU A 322 27.21 14.65 -8.70
CA LEU A 322 28.24 13.65 -8.88
C LEU A 322 27.91 12.34 -8.15
N ALA A 323 27.44 12.45 -6.91
CA ALA A 323 27.02 11.29 -6.12
C ALA A 323 25.94 11.65 -5.11
N LEU A 324 25.04 10.68 -4.85
CA LEU A 324 24.05 10.73 -3.78
C LEU A 324 24.34 9.59 -2.78
N ARG A 325 24.36 9.92 -1.49
CA ARG A 325 24.44 8.95 -0.41
C ARG A 325 23.28 9.16 0.56
N VAL A 326 22.55 8.07 0.89
CA VAL A 326 21.39 8.11 1.77
C VAL A 326 21.47 6.98 2.79
N HIS A 327 21.24 7.30 4.06
CA HIS A 327 20.96 6.35 5.12
C HIS A 327 19.57 6.63 5.70
N THR A 328 18.73 5.60 5.79
CA THR A 328 17.36 5.70 6.29
C THR A 328 17.10 4.71 7.40
N ASN A 329 16.64 5.18 8.54
CA ASN A 329 15.99 4.38 9.55
C ASN A 329 14.49 4.35 9.24
N ALA A 330 13.97 3.17 8.88
CA ALA A 330 12.58 2.96 8.51
C ALA A 330 11.82 2.25 9.63
N ASN A 331 10.66 2.81 10.01
CA ASN A 331 9.76 2.19 10.97
C ASN A 331 8.89 1.14 10.27
N VAL A 332 8.85 -0.09 10.79
CA VAL A 332 7.94 -1.15 10.31
C VAL A 332 6.74 -1.38 11.26
N GLY A 333 6.69 -0.65 12.37
CA GLY A 333 5.68 -0.84 13.41
C GLY A 333 5.93 -2.07 14.27
N ALA A 334 4.89 -2.52 14.96
CA ALA A 334 4.99 -3.68 15.87
C ALA A 334 5.08 -5.01 15.12
N TYR A 335 4.58 -5.08 13.90
CA TYR A 335 4.56 -6.30 13.09
C TYR A 335 4.78 -5.96 11.62
N LEU A 336 5.34 -6.91 10.88
CA LEU A 336 5.44 -6.80 9.43
C LEU A 336 4.05 -7.06 8.80
N SER A 337 3.53 -6.05 8.11
CA SER A 337 2.36 -6.19 7.25
C SER A 337 2.77 -6.78 5.88
N THR A 338 1.83 -6.97 4.98
CA THR A 338 2.00 -7.75 3.75
C THR A 338 3.19 -7.30 2.87
N PHE A 339 3.42 -5.99 2.72
CA PHE A 339 4.50 -5.43 1.88
C PHE A 339 5.46 -4.52 2.66
N ALA A 340 5.40 -4.52 3.98
CA ALA A 340 6.12 -3.61 4.87
C ALA A 340 7.61 -3.48 4.55
N SER A 341 8.28 -4.58 4.26
CA SER A 341 9.71 -4.62 3.97
C SER A 341 10.09 -4.10 2.58
N ALA A 342 9.19 -4.19 1.58
CA ALA A 342 9.44 -3.72 0.22
C ALA A 342 9.36 -2.20 0.10
N VAL A 343 8.52 -1.56 0.91
CA VAL A 343 8.28 -0.10 0.83
C VAL A 343 9.54 0.71 1.10
N PRO A 344 10.25 0.54 2.23
CA PRO A 344 11.44 1.31 2.54
C PRO A 344 12.69 0.89 1.75
N THR A 345 12.66 -0.26 1.07
CA THR A 345 13.78 -0.82 0.33
C THR A 345 13.62 -0.58 -1.17
N ILE A 346 13.11 -1.57 -1.88
CA ILE A 346 13.05 -1.60 -3.34
C ILE A 346 12.16 -0.48 -3.90
N LEU A 347 10.98 -0.26 -3.31
CA LEU A 347 10.04 0.74 -3.81
C LEU A 347 10.48 2.19 -3.54
N TYR A 348 11.35 2.39 -2.57
CA TYR A 348 11.94 3.67 -2.20
C TYR A 348 13.29 3.92 -2.88
N ALA A 349 14.26 3.05 -2.64
CA ALA A 349 15.64 3.32 -3.00
C ALA A 349 15.89 3.35 -4.52
N THR A 350 15.17 2.52 -5.29
CA THR A 350 15.29 2.51 -6.76
C THR A 350 14.77 3.80 -7.42
N LEU A 351 13.99 4.60 -6.71
CA LEU A 351 13.45 5.89 -7.19
C LEU A 351 14.27 7.10 -6.75
N LEU A 352 15.33 6.91 -5.93
CA LEU A 352 16.19 8.00 -5.47
C LEU A 352 17.11 8.57 -6.57
N ALA A 353 17.19 7.94 -7.75
CA ALA A 353 17.76 8.58 -8.94
C ALA A 353 16.90 9.76 -9.42
N GLY A 354 15.57 9.75 -9.19
CA GLY A 354 14.66 10.80 -9.62
C GLY A 354 14.74 11.05 -11.12
N GLN A 355 14.65 12.31 -11.53
CA GLN A 355 14.81 12.75 -12.91
C GLN A 355 16.27 13.16 -13.24
N TYR A 356 17.22 12.86 -12.35
CA TYR A 356 18.56 13.40 -12.40
C TYR A 356 19.61 12.39 -12.88
N SER A 357 20.55 12.89 -13.65
CA SER A 357 21.69 12.12 -14.18
C SER A 357 22.84 12.00 -13.16
N THR A 358 22.51 11.65 -11.89
CA THR A 358 23.51 11.44 -10.84
C THR A 358 24.25 10.13 -11.11
N PRO A 359 25.58 10.16 -11.36
CA PRO A 359 26.30 8.97 -11.84
C PRO A 359 26.46 7.88 -10.77
N GLN A 360 26.55 8.26 -9.51
CA GLN A 360 26.78 7.34 -8.39
C GLN A 360 25.70 7.55 -7.33
N VAL A 361 25.06 6.46 -6.91
CA VAL A 361 24.06 6.47 -5.84
C VAL A 361 24.30 5.29 -4.92
N TYR A 362 24.30 5.54 -3.62
CA TYR A 362 24.31 4.50 -2.59
C TYR A 362 23.21 4.79 -1.57
N VAL A 363 22.40 3.79 -1.31
CA VAL A 363 21.30 3.87 -0.35
C VAL A 363 21.40 2.72 0.63
N GLU A 364 21.37 3.03 1.92
CA GLU A 364 21.34 2.08 3.02
C GLU A 364 20.07 2.28 3.83
N VAL A 365 19.41 1.19 4.20
CA VAL A 365 18.18 1.19 5.00
C VAL A 365 18.31 0.23 6.15
N ASP A 366 18.12 0.73 7.36
CA ASP A 366 17.90 -0.07 8.56
C ASP A 366 16.42 -0.02 8.94
N ALA A 367 15.78 -1.17 9.05
CA ALA A 367 14.36 -1.29 9.42
C ALA A 367 14.22 -1.68 10.89
N TRP A 368 13.30 -1.01 11.61
CA TRP A 368 13.16 -1.11 13.04
C TRP A 368 11.73 -1.42 13.46
N PHE A 369 11.56 -2.35 14.38
CA PHE A 369 10.30 -2.56 15.09
C PHE A 369 10.07 -1.46 16.10
N THR A 370 8.82 -1.02 16.25
CA THR A 370 8.36 -0.09 17.28
C THR A 370 6.99 -0.51 17.82
N ASN A 371 6.63 -0.03 18.99
CA ASN A 371 5.32 -0.30 19.60
C ASN A 371 4.20 0.57 19.00
N THR A 372 4.04 0.50 17.67
CA THR A 372 3.05 1.26 16.90
C THR A 372 2.32 0.37 15.92
N ALA A 373 1.19 0.84 15.37
CA ALA A 373 0.52 0.14 14.27
C ALA A 373 1.51 -0.16 13.13
N PRO A 374 1.38 -1.28 12.39
CA PRO A 374 2.24 -1.61 11.26
C PRO A 374 2.36 -0.47 10.25
N VAL A 375 3.53 -0.33 9.63
CA VAL A 375 3.77 0.61 8.53
C VAL A 375 3.89 -0.18 7.23
N ASP A 376 3.14 0.21 6.20
CA ASP A 376 3.15 -0.46 4.92
C ASP A 376 2.82 0.53 3.79
N ALA A 377 2.38 0.03 2.65
CA ALA A 377 2.12 0.81 1.46
C ALA A 377 0.98 1.82 1.66
N TYR A 378 1.30 3.09 1.50
CA TYR A 378 0.35 4.18 1.35
C TYR A 378 0.61 4.91 0.04
N ARG A 379 -0.42 5.34 -0.66
CA ARG A 379 -0.47 6.04 -1.95
C ARG A 379 0.91 6.47 -2.48
N GLY A 380 1.45 5.70 -3.46
CA GLY A 380 2.79 5.86 -3.99
C GLY A 380 3.82 4.86 -3.43
N ALA A 381 3.73 4.46 -2.15
CA ALA A 381 4.52 3.38 -1.51
C ALA A 381 6.02 3.40 -1.88
N GLY A 382 6.81 4.13 -1.12
CA GLY A 382 8.25 4.31 -1.35
C GLY A 382 8.58 5.46 -2.33
N ARG A 383 7.78 5.66 -3.38
CA ARG A 383 7.99 6.74 -4.37
C ARG A 383 7.84 8.14 -3.78
N PRO A 384 6.79 8.44 -2.97
CA PRO A 384 6.69 9.74 -2.30
C PRO A 384 7.79 9.97 -1.28
N GLU A 385 8.22 8.92 -0.57
CA GLU A 385 9.34 8.97 0.37
C GLU A 385 10.63 9.34 -0.36
N ALA A 386 10.90 8.72 -1.52
CA ALA A 386 12.04 9.03 -2.37
C ALA A 386 11.97 10.47 -2.92
N THR A 387 10.81 10.86 -3.44
CA THR A 387 10.59 12.21 -3.99
C THR A 387 10.75 13.28 -2.91
N TYR A 388 10.16 13.08 -1.73
CA TYR A 388 10.27 14.03 -0.63
C TYR A 388 11.74 14.25 -0.22
N LEU A 389 12.49 13.16 0.00
CA LEU A 389 13.89 13.24 0.38
C LEU A 389 14.72 13.93 -0.70
N LEU A 390 14.64 13.43 -1.93
CA LEU A 390 15.46 13.90 -3.04
C LEU A 390 15.19 15.37 -3.37
N GLU A 391 13.93 15.74 -3.49
CA GLU A 391 13.56 17.12 -3.89
C GLU A 391 13.81 18.15 -2.77
N ARG A 392 13.72 17.75 -1.51
CA ARG A 392 14.17 18.57 -0.38
C ARG A 392 15.68 18.77 -0.41
N LEU A 393 16.44 17.70 -0.67
CA LEU A 393 17.90 17.77 -0.80
C LEU A 393 18.32 18.63 -1.99
N VAL A 394 17.69 18.44 -3.16
CA VAL A 394 17.95 19.27 -4.36
C VAL A 394 17.66 20.75 -4.11
N SER A 395 16.57 21.05 -3.42
CA SER A 395 16.26 22.44 -3.01
C SER A 395 17.32 23.00 -2.05
N ARG A 396 17.81 22.18 -1.14
CA ARG A 396 18.91 22.58 -0.23
C ARG A 396 20.21 22.80 -1.01
N CYS A 397 20.54 21.95 -1.98
CA CYS A 397 21.69 22.14 -2.87
C CYS A 397 21.61 23.48 -3.61
N ALA A 398 20.44 23.85 -4.13
CA ALA A 398 20.24 25.15 -4.78
C ALA A 398 20.59 26.32 -3.85
N TRP A 399 20.10 26.28 -2.61
CA TRP A 399 20.37 27.33 -1.62
C TRP A 399 21.84 27.39 -1.22
N ASP A 400 22.48 26.27 -0.94
CA ASP A 400 23.91 26.19 -0.58
C ASP A 400 24.82 26.69 -1.71
N MET A 401 24.42 26.49 -2.96
CA MET A 401 25.14 26.95 -4.16
C MET A 401 24.76 28.36 -4.63
N GLY A 402 23.76 29.00 -4.03
CA GLY A 402 23.23 30.29 -4.48
C GLY A 402 22.56 30.24 -5.85
N LEU A 403 22.05 29.08 -6.27
CA LEU A 403 21.35 28.86 -7.53
C LEU A 403 19.83 28.95 -7.37
N ALA A 404 19.13 29.28 -8.45
CA ALA A 404 17.69 29.15 -8.50
C ALA A 404 17.27 27.67 -8.46
N GLN A 405 16.10 27.39 -7.87
CA GLN A 405 15.64 26.00 -7.70
C GLN A 405 15.35 25.28 -9.01
N ASP A 406 14.87 26.00 -10.02
CA ASP A 406 14.67 25.46 -11.37
C ASP A 406 16.00 25.25 -12.08
N GLU A 407 16.97 26.14 -11.91
CA GLU A 407 18.26 26.10 -12.57
C GLU A 407 19.05 24.86 -12.18
N ILE A 408 19.17 24.52 -10.89
CA ILE A 408 19.90 23.33 -10.44
C ILE A 408 19.24 22.05 -10.97
N ARG A 409 17.91 22.02 -11.07
CA ARG A 409 17.16 20.88 -11.64
C ARG A 409 17.45 20.73 -13.13
N LYS A 410 17.31 21.80 -13.91
CA LYS A 410 17.58 21.84 -15.35
C LYS A 410 19.01 21.41 -15.70
N ARG A 411 20.02 21.81 -14.89
CA ARG A 411 21.43 21.40 -15.07
C ARG A 411 21.63 19.89 -14.92
N ASN A 412 20.77 19.22 -14.17
CA ASN A 412 20.95 17.83 -13.77
C ASN A 412 19.94 16.86 -14.38
N PHE A 413 18.97 17.33 -15.14
CA PHE A 413 18.00 16.44 -15.79
C PHE A 413 18.65 15.43 -16.72
N ILE A 414 18.09 14.22 -16.75
CA ILE A 414 18.38 13.21 -17.75
C ILE A 414 17.83 13.70 -19.10
N THR A 415 18.67 13.65 -20.14
CA THR A 415 18.33 14.13 -21.49
C THR A 415 18.48 13.06 -22.58
N THR A 416 19.01 11.89 -22.22
CA THR A 416 19.24 10.79 -23.17
C THR A 416 18.53 9.53 -22.68
N PHE A 417 17.77 8.89 -23.54
CA PHE A 417 16.97 7.70 -23.26
C PHE A 417 17.25 6.60 -24.29
N PRO A 418 17.13 5.29 -23.94
CA PRO A 418 16.84 4.84 -22.58
C PRO A 418 17.98 5.17 -21.62
N TYR A 419 17.65 5.46 -20.36
CA TYR A 419 18.62 5.80 -19.32
C TYR A 419 18.66 4.73 -18.23
N GLN A 420 19.82 4.12 -18.03
CA GLN A 420 20.05 3.19 -16.93
C GLN A 420 20.44 3.95 -15.67
N THR A 421 19.61 3.86 -14.63
CA THR A 421 19.95 4.45 -13.32
C THR A 421 20.99 3.61 -12.57
N PRO A 422 21.77 4.21 -11.67
CA PRO A 422 22.71 3.44 -10.82
C PRO A 422 21.98 2.53 -9.79
N VAL A 423 20.67 2.64 -9.63
CA VAL A 423 19.85 1.92 -8.65
C VAL A 423 18.77 1.06 -9.31
N ALA A 424 19.18 0.26 -10.28
CA ALA A 424 18.47 -0.83 -10.93
C ALA A 424 17.44 -0.44 -12.03
N LEU A 425 16.72 0.67 -11.93
CA LEU A 425 15.69 1.00 -12.92
C LEU A 425 16.28 1.53 -14.23
N GLN A 426 15.65 1.18 -15.35
CA GLN A 426 15.90 1.79 -16.64
C GLN A 426 14.69 2.62 -17.06
N TYR A 427 14.91 3.90 -17.38
CA TYR A 427 13.87 4.80 -17.88
C TYR A 427 13.83 4.73 -19.40
N ASP A 428 12.63 4.54 -19.94
CA ASP A 428 12.42 4.28 -21.37
C ASP A 428 12.45 5.58 -22.22
N ILE A 429 11.75 6.63 -21.77
CA ILE A 429 11.59 7.90 -22.49
C ILE A 429 11.27 9.03 -21.49
N GLY A 430 11.58 10.26 -21.87
CA GLY A 430 11.19 11.46 -21.13
C GLY A 430 11.66 12.75 -21.79
N ASP A 431 10.99 13.85 -21.46
CA ASP A 431 11.45 15.22 -21.73
C ASP A 431 11.16 16.07 -20.49
N TYR A 432 12.09 16.04 -19.55
CA TYR A 432 11.92 16.72 -18.26
C TYR A 432 12.03 18.24 -18.37
N HIS A 433 12.80 18.73 -19.35
CA HIS A 433 12.88 20.16 -19.64
C HIS A 433 11.56 20.72 -20.17
N ALA A 434 10.92 20.03 -21.10
CA ALA A 434 9.61 20.44 -21.63
C ALA A 434 8.55 20.44 -20.52
N CYS A 435 8.50 19.38 -19.68
CA CYS A 435 7.57 19.30 -18.55
C CYS A 435 7.77 20.47 -17.57
N MET A 436 9.02 20.77 -17.19
CA MET A 436 9.32 21.89 -16.29
C MET A 436 8.91 23.23 -16.91
N THR A 437 9.27 23.47 -18.17
CA THR A 437 8.94 24.71 -18.89
C THR A 437 7.43 24.94 -18.97
N GLN A 438 6.66 23.88 -19.26
CA GLN A 438 5.20 23.98 -19.29
C GLN A 438 4.60 24.26 -17.90
N ALA A 439 5.13 23.62 -16.85
CA ALA A 439 4.70 23.88 -15.48
C ALA A 439 5.00 25.32 -15.06
N GLU A 440 6.18 25.85 -15.39
CA GLU A 440 6.58 27.24 -15.12
C GLU A 440 5.68 28.26 -15.83
N GLN A 441 5.31 27.97 -17.07
CA GLN A 441 4.38 28.81 -17.84
C GLN A 441 2.97 28.80 -17.21
N LEU A 442 2.44 27.62 -16.87
CA LEU A 442 1.12 27.48 -16.24
C LEU A 442 1.05 28.16 -14.86
N ALA A 443 2.14 28.10 -14.09
CA ALA A 443 2.25 28.75 -12.80
C ALA A 443 2.57 30.26 -12.88
N ASP A 444 2.82 30.79 -14.08
CA ASP A 444 3.29 32.16 -14.32
C ASP A 444 4.48 32.52 -13.39
N VAL A 445 5.53 31.72 -13.45
CA VAL A 445 6.74 31.94 -12.61
C VAL A 445 7.36 33.31 -12.89
N ALA A 446 7.33 33.79 -14.13
CA ALA A 446 7.84 35.09 -14.52
C ALA A 446 7.13 36.24 -13.76
N GLY A 447 5.82 36.14 -13.52
CA GLY A 447 5.03 37.11 -12.73
C GLY A 447 5.09 36.91 -11.22
N PHE A 448 5.81 35.90 -10.71
CA PHE A 448 5.79 35.55 -9.28
C PHE A 448 6.29 36.67 -8.37
N ALA A 449 7.37 37.38 -8.75
CA ALA A 449 7.93 38.47 -7.94
C ALA A 449 6.93 39.60 -7.70
N ALA A 450 6.19 39.99 -8.76
CA ALA A 450 5.13 41.01 -8.65
C ALA A 450 3.97 40.55 -7.74
N ARG A 451 3.54 39.29 -7.91
CA ARG A 451 2.49 38.71 -7.04
C ARG A 451 2.92 38.60 -5.58
N LYS A 452 4.18 38.28 -5.34
CA LYS A 452 4.77 38.24 -3.98
C LYS A 452 4.73 39.62 -3.35
N ALA A 453 5.25 40.65 -4.03
CA ALA A 453 5.25 42.03 -3.55
C ALA A 453 3.81 42.53 -3.25
N ALA A 454 2.86 42.25 -4.16
CA ALA A 454 1.46 42.60 -3.96
C ALA A 454 0.80 41.90 -2.76
N SER A 455 1.24 40.68 -2.43
CA SER A 455 0.79 39.94 -1.23
C SER A 455 1.42 40.54 0.04
N GLU A 456 2.70 40.84 0.01
CA GLU A 456 3.43 41.44 1.14
C GLU A 456 2.89 42.81 1.50
N ALA A 457 2.51 43.64 0.53
CA ALA A 457 1.84 44.92 0.76
C ALA A 457 0.50 44.78 1.50
N LYS A 458 -0.11 43.59 1.52
CA LYS A 458 -1.34 43.23 2.25
C LYS A 458 -1.06 42.46 3.54
N GLY A 459 0.20 42.39 4.01
CA GLY A 459 0.59 41.61 5.18
C GLY A 459 0.58 40.08 4.97
N LEU A 460 0.45 39.59 3.73
CA LEU A 460 0.41 38.17 3.39
C LEU A 460 1.79 37.68 2.94
N LYS A 461 2.07 36.40 3.14
CA LYS A 461 3.27 35.73 2.62
C LYS A 461 2.92 34.88 1.40
N ARG A 462 3.78 34.89 0.39
CA ARG A 462 3.66 34.07 -0.81
C ARG A 462 4.99 33.36 -1.09
N GLY A 463 4.92 32.04 -1.29
CA GLY A 463 6.07 31.19 -1.61
C GLY A 463 5.88 30.45 -2.93
N ILE A 464 6.99 30.02 -3.51
CA ILE A 464 7.05 29.11 -4.65
C ILE A 464 8.01 27.97 -4.31
N GLY A 465 7.69 26.77 -4.74
CA GLY A 465 8.53 25.58 -4.59
C GLY A 465 8.46 24.70 -5.82
N TYR A 466 9.46 23.86 -5.97
CA TYR A 466 9.59 22.91 -7.07
C TYR A 466 9.69 21.49 -6.54
N SER A 467 9.07 20.55 -7.25
CA SER A 467 9.26 19.12 -7.06
C SER A 467 9.17 18.43 -8.42
N SER A 468 10.25 17.79 -8.83
CA SER A 468 10.36 17.04 -10.08
C SER A 468 10.42 15.55 -9.76
N TYR A 469 9.43 14.78 -10.19
CA TYR A 469 9.32 13.36 -9.82
C TYR A 469 8.99 12.48 -11.02
N ILE A 470 9.27 11.19 -10.87
CA ILE A 470 8.94 10.13 -11.81
C ILE A 470 8.13 9.05 -11.09
N GLU A 471 7.18 8.46 -11.79
CA GLU A 471 6.41 7.31 -11.29
C GLU A 471 6.88 6.02 -11.95
N ALA A 472 7.16 5.00 -11.14
CA ALA A 472 7.43 3.65 -11.63
C ALA A 472 6.11 2.87 -11.70
N CYS A 473 5.58 2.68 -12.91
CA CYS A 473 4.33 1.98 -13.14
C CYS A 473 4.54 0.46 -13.22
N GLY A 474 3.72 -0.33 -12.48
CA GLY A 474 3.52 -1.74 -12.76
C GLY A 474 4.05 -2.73 -11.74
N ILE A 475 5.20 -2.59 -11.13
CA ILE A 475 5.85 -3.65 -10.31
C ILE A 475 5.85 -5.00 -11.06
N ALA A 476 6.47 -5.05 -12.22
CA ALA A 476 6.55 -6.23 -13.11
C ALA A 476 7.89 -6.20 -13.86
N PRO A 477 8.32 -7.30 -14.47
CA PRO A 477 7.69 -8.62 -14.51
C PRO A 477 7.91 -9.47 -13.24
N SER A 478 7.13 -10.55 -13.09
CA SER A 478 7.13 -11.42 -11.90
C SER A 478 8.48 -12.04 -11.55
N ASN A 479 9.31 -12.39 -12.55
CA ASN A 479 10.64 -12.96 -12.31
C ASN A 479 11.59 -11.94 -11.64
N ILE A 480 11.52 -10.66 -11.99
CA ILE A 480 12.31 -9.61 -11.34
C ILE A 480 11.80 -9.36 -9.93
N ALA A 481 10.47 -9.24 -9.77
CA ALA A 481 9.88 -9.07 -8.44
C ALA A 481 10.21 -10.24 -7.50
N GLY A 482 10.17 -11.48 -8.00
CA GLY A 482 10.57 -12.68 -7.25
C GLY A 482 12.04 -12.68 -6.86
N ALA A 483 12.94 -12.27 -7.76
CA ALA A 483 14.37 -12.12 -7.45
C ALA A 483 14.64 -11.05 -6.38
N LEU A 484 13.72 -10.11 -6.22
CA LEU A 484 13.77 -9.06 -5.22
C LEU A 484 12.99 -9.37 -3.92
N GLY A 485 12.49 -10.60 -3.75
CA GLY A 485 11.89 -11.09 -2.51
C GLY A 485 10.37 -11.27 -2.51
N ALA A 486 9.66 -11.00 -3.61
CA ALA A 486 8.22 -11.24 -3.69
C ALA A 486 7.90 -12.75 -3.61
N ARG A 487 6.98 -13.12 -2.72
CA ARG A 487 6.57 -14.53 -2.49
C ARG A 487 5.50 -15.01 -3.49
N ALA A 488 4.98 -14.15 -4.34
CA ALA A 488 3.98 -14.47 -5.36
C ALA A 488 4.29 -13.78 -6.68
N GLY A 489 3.80 -14.37 -7.79
CA GLY A 489 3.91 -13.74 -9.11
C GLY A 489 3.04 -12.48 -9.21
N LEU A 490 3.55 -11.44 -9.87
CA LEU A 490 2.88 -10.14 -10.00
C LEU A 490 2.28 -9.93 -11.40
N PHE A 491 1.67 -10.96 -11.97
CA PHE A 491 0.99 -10.89 -13.26
C PHE A 491 -0.50 -10.52 -13.13
N GLU A 492 -1.16 -10.24 -14.24
CA GLU A 492 -2.60 -10.05 -14.34
C GLU A 492 -3.21 -10.99 -15.39
N CYS A 493 -4.51 -11.27 -15.22
CA CYS A 493 -5.32 -11.99 -16.16
C CYS A 493 -6.43 -11.08 -16.72
N GLY A 494 -6.67 -11.18 -18.03
CA GLY A 494 -7.81 -10.56 -18.70
C GLY A 494 -8.55 -11.62 -19.51
N GLU A 495 -9.86 -11.75 -19.29
CA GLU A 495 -10.76 -12.54 -20.15
C GLU A 495 -11.73 -11.58 -20.84
N VAL A 496 -11.91 -11.75 -22.14
CA VAL A 496 -12.87 -10.97 -22.94
C VAL A 496 -13.86 -11.92 -23.59
N ARG A 497 -15.14 -11.71 -23.33
CA ARG A 497 -16.25 -12.50 -23.88
C ARG A 497 -17.11 -11.62 -24.78
N VAL A 498 -17.14 -11.96 -26.07
CA VAL A 498 -18.04 -11.35 -27.05
C VAL A 498 -19.35 -12.14 -27.08
N HIS A 499 -20.47 -11.44 -26.92
CA HIS A 499 -21.80 -12.04 -26.95
C HIS A 499 -22.43 -11.95 -28.35
N PRO A 500 -23.27 -12.93 -28.75
CA PRO A 500 -23.94 -12.90 -30.04
C PRO A 500 -24.82 -11.65 -30.27
N THR A 501 -25.19 -10.96 -29.19
CA THR A 501 -25.99 -9.73 -29.23
C THR A 501 -25.18 -8.47 -29.53
N GLY A 502 -23.84 -8.59 -29.71
CA GLY A 502 -22.95 -7.47 -30.00
C GLY A 502 -22.40 -6.75 -28.77
N SER A 503 -22.70 -7.22 -27.54
CA SER A 503 -22.10 -6.71 -26.32
C SER A 503 -20.84 -7.50 -25.94
N VAL A 504 -20.01 -6.91 -25.06
CA VAL A 504 -18.76 -7.51 -24.58
C VAL A 504 -18.69 -7.47 -23.07
N THR A 505 -18.28 -8.57 -22.44
CA THR A 505 -17.94 -8.61 -21.02
C THR A 505 -16.46 -8.85 -20.86
N VAL A 506 -15.80 -8.03 -20.03
CA VAL A 506 -14.38 -8.14 -19.67
C VAL A 506 -14.27 -8.54 -18.21
N PHE A 507 -13.52 -9.58 -17.93
CA PHE A 507 -13.18 -10.01 -16.57
C PHE A 507 -11.72 -9.66 -16.29
N THR A 508 -11.49 -8.91 -15.22
CA THR A 508 -10.15 -8.42 -14.84
C THR A 508 -9.94 -8.50 -13.34
N GLY A 509 -8.71 -8.84 -12.94
CA GLY A 509 -8.30 -8.81 -11.53
C GLY A 509 -8.05 -7.40 -11.00
N SER A 510 -7.89 -6.42 -11.87
CA SER A 510 -7.69 -5.01 -11.48
C SER A 510 -9.00 -4.43 -10.95
N HIS A 511 -9.17 -4.47 -9.63
CA HIS A 511 -10.38 -3.99 -8.94
C HIS A 511 -10.42 -2.47 -8.83
N SER A 512 -11.59 -1.87 -9.06
CA SER A 512 -11.81 -0.42 -8.91
C SER A 512 -12.19 -0.05 -7.47
N HIS A 513 -11.61 1.03 -6.98
CA HIS A 513 -11.98 1.66 -5.71
C HIS A 513 -12.07 3.20 -5.86
N GLY A 514 -12.61 3.63 -7.00
CA GLY A 514 -12.90 5.01 -7.35
C GLY A 514 -12.12 5.55 -8.55
N GLN A 515 -11.19 4.79 -9.14
CA GLN A 515 -10.33 5.26 -10.24
C GLN A 515 -11.01 5.25 -11.62
N GLY A 516 -12.21 4.69 -11.74
CA GLY A 516 -12.93 4.68 -13.01
C GLY A 516 -12.54 3.54 -13.96
N HIS A 517 -12.15 2.38 -13.43
CA HIS A 517 -11.72 1.24 -14.26
C HIS A 517 -12.84 0.73 -15.18
N GLU A 518 -14.10 0.78 -14.75
CA GLU A 518 -15.22 0.36 -15.59
C GLU A 518 -15.35 1.22 -16.85
N THR A 519 -15.02 2.50 -16.75
CA THR A 519 -15.00 3.42 -17.89
C THR A 519 -13.73 3.25 -18.71
N THR A 520 -12.55 3.32 -18.09
CA THR A 520 -11.27 3.34 -18.82
C THR A 520 -10.96 2.03 -19.53
N PHE A 521 -11.24 0.87 -18.91
CA PHE A 521 -11.09 -0.42 -19.59
C PHE A 521 -12.14 -0.61 -20.69
N ALA A 522 -13.37 -0.11 -20.49
CA ALA A 522 -14.38 -0.12 -21.55
C ALA A 522 -13.97 0.73 -22.75
N GLN A 523 -13.32 1.91 -22.53
CA GLN A 523 -12.75 2.72 -23.63
C GLN A 523 -11.71 1.94 -24.44
N VAL A 524 -10.79 1.23 -23.78
CA VAL A 524 -9.75 0.42 -24.45
C VAL A 524 -10.39 -0.66 -25.34
N VAL A 525 -11.37 -1.37 -24.82
CA VAL A 525 -12.04 -2.47 -25.54
C VAL A 525 -12.92 -1.92 -26.66
N ALA A 526 -13.69 -0.88 -26.38
CA ALA A 526 -14.57 -0.22 -27.36
C ALA A 526 -13.77 0.34 -28.55
N ALA A 527 -12.66 1.03 -28.28
CA ALA A 527 -11.76 1.55 -29.30
C ALA A 527 -11.18 0.43 -30.19
N ARG A 528 -10.80 -0.69 -29.58
CA ARG A 528 -10.19 -1.81 -30.29
C ARG A 528 -11.16 -2.60 -31.15
N LEU A 529 -12.40 -2.80 -30.67
CA LEU A 529 -13.41 -3.59 -31.38
C LEU A 529 -14.40 -2.75 -32.19
N GLY A 530 -14.29 -1.42 -32.19
CA GLY A 530 -15.21 -0.51 -32.89
C GLY A 530 -16.62 -0.51 -32.31
N LEU A 531 -16.76 -0.55 -30.97
CA LEU A 531 -18.03 -0.59 -30.24
C LEU A 531 -18.30 0.72 -29.50
N ALA A 532 -19.56 0.94 -29.10
CA ALA A 532 -19.89 1.95 -28.11
C ALA A 532 -19.44 1.50 -26.71
N VAL A 533 -18.97 2.43 -25.89
CA VAL A 533 -18.48 2.16 -24.52
C VAL A 533 -19.55 1.52 -23.65
N GLU A 534 -20.82 1.87 -23.88
CA GLU A 534 -21.99 1.34 -23.17
C GLU A 534 -22.21 -0.16 -23.41
N ASN A 535 -21.71 -0.69 -24.53
CA ASN A 535 -21.82 -2.12 -24.89
C ASN A 535 -20.72 -2.98 -24.25
N VAL A 536 -19.85 -2.38 -23.42
CA VAL A 536 -18.76 -3.08 -22.76
C VAL A 536 -18.98 -3.07 -21.25
N ASP A 537 -19.16 -4.26 -20.65
CA ASP A 537 -19.25 -4.45 -19.20
C ASP A 537 -17.91 -4.93 -18.63
N ILE A 538 -17.51 -4.35 -17.51
CA ILE A 538 -16.30 -4.73 -16.78
C ILE A 538 -16.68 -5.44 -15.49
N VAL A 539 -16.17 -6.65 -15.31
CA VAL A 539 -16.37 -7.49 -14.11
C VAL A 539 -15.06 -7.62 -13.37
N HIS A 540 -15.06 -7.22 -12.11
CA HIS A 540 -13.92 -7.29 -11.20
C HIS A 540 -14.37 -7.56 -9.75
N GLY A 541 -13.43 -7.71 -8.82
CA GLY A 541 -13.71 -7.74 -7.38
C GLY A 541 -14.27 -9.04 -6.82
N ASP A 542 -14.41 -10.11 -7.61
CA ASP A 542 -15.03 -11.37 -7.18
C ASP A 542 -14.22 -12.58 -7.66
N THR A 543 -13.60 -13.27 -6.74
CA THR A 543 -12.73 -14.43 -7.04
C THR A 543 -13.49 -15.66 -7.56
N GLY A 544 -14.82 -15.68 -7.46
CA GLY A 544 -15.69 -16.70 -8.06
C GLY A 544 -16.08 -16.39 -9.50
N ARG A 545 -15.84 -15.18 -10.00
CA ARG A 545 -16.18 -14.74 -11.37
C ARG A 545 -14.95 -14.41 -12.22
N VAL A 546 -13.92 -13.82 -11.59
CA VAL A 546 -12.67 -13.44 -12.25
C VAL A 546 -11.66 -14.56 -12.08
N PRO A 547 -10.99 -15.01 -13.14
CA PRO A 547 -10.07 -16.16 -13.07
C PRO A 547 -8.91 -15.93 -12.11
N PHE A 548 -8.27 -14.75 -12.19
CA PHE A 548 -7.15 -14.35 -11.33
C PHE A 548 -6.87 -12.85 -11.46
N GLY A 549 -6.13 -12.29 -10.50
CA GLY A 549 -5.50 -10.98 -10.58
C GLY A 549 -4.86 -10.58 -9.27
N MET A 550 -3.80 -9.78 -9.38
CA MET A 550 -3.11 -9.22 -8.20
C MET A 550 -3.79 -7.97 -7.65
N GLY A 551 -4.82 -7.46 -8.32
CA GLY A 551 -5.57 -6.29 -7.87
C GLY A 551 -4.94 -4.95 -8.26
N THR A 552 -5.39 -3.88 -7.61
CA THR A 552 -5.01 -2.50 -7.94
C THR A 552 -4.17 -1.86 -6.86
N TYR A 553 -2.89 -1.68 -7.14
CA TYR A 553 -1.88 -0.99 -6.35
C TYR A 553 -0.65 -0.72 -7.23
N GLY A 554 0.31 0.08 -6.77
CA GLY A 554 1.60 0.26 -7.44
C GLY A 554 1.51 0.73 -8.91
N SER A 555 0.49 1.53 -9.24
CA SER A 555 0.25 2.09 -10.59
C SER A 555 0.19 1.04 -11.70
N ARG A 556 -0.38 -0.17 -11.41
CA ARG A 556 -0.32 -1.33 -12.29
C ARG A 556 -1.57 -1.58 -13.14
N SER A 557 -2.70 -0.92 -12.85
CA SER A 557 -3.98 -1.29 -13.47
C SER A 557 -3.98 -1.14 -14.99
N ILE A 558 -3.51 -0.03 -15.56
CA ILE A 558 -3.45 0.12 -17.02
C ILE A 558 -2.21 -0.56 -17.61
N SER A 559 -1.05 -0.47 -16.96
CA SER A 559 0.20 -1.01 -17.50
C SER A 559 0.20 -2.55 -17.54
N VAL A 560 -0.29 -3.21 -16.51
CA VAL A 560 -0.30 -4.68 -16.42
C VAL A 560 -1.70 -5.25 -16.73
N GLY A 561 -2.75 -4.74 -16.07
CA GLY A 561 -4.13 -5.17 -16.30
C GLY A 561 -4.64 -4.82 -17.71
N GLY A 562 -4.40 -3.58 -18.16
CA GLY A 562 -4.72 -3.16 -19.52
C GLY A 562 -3.96 -3.97 -20.59
N ALA A 563 -2.67 -4.26 -20.36
CA ALA A 563 -1.90 -5.13 -21.24
C ALA A 563 -2.46 -6.56 -21.32
N ALA A 564 -2.95 -7.11 -20.21
CA ALA A 564 -3.61 -8.43 -20.20
C ALA A 564 -4.91 -8.42 -21.02
N ILE A 565 -5.73 -7.38 -20.90
CA ILE A 565 -6.94 -7.18 -21.71
C ILE A 565 -6.58 -7.06 -23.20
N MET A 566 -5.56 -6.27 -23.55
CA MET A 566 -5.11 -6.12 -24.94
C MET A 566 -4.67 -7.44 -25.55
N LYS A 567 -3.92 -8.27 -24.80
CA LYS A 567 -3.53 -9.62 -25.28
C LYS A 567 -4.74 -10.54 -25.48
N ALA A 568 -5.81 -10.39 -24.69
CA ALA A 568 -7.04 -11.12 -24.90
C ALA A 568 -7.78 -10.66 -26.18
N LEU A 569 -7.79 -9.36 -26.45
CA LEU A 569 -8.35 -8.77 -27.68
C LEU A 569 -7.57 -9.22 -28.92
N ASP A 570 -6.24 -9.27 -28.89
CA ASP A 570 -5.41 -9.80 -29.99
C ASP A 570 -5.83 -11.23 -30.37
N LYS A 571 -6.13 -12.09 -29.37
CA LYS A 571 -6.61 -13.46 -29.61
C LYS A 571 -8.01 -13.48 -30.26
N ILE A 572 -8.90 -12.59 -29.86
CA ILE A 572 -10.25 -12.47 -30.45
C ILE A 572 -10.15 -12.02 -31.91
N GLU A 573 -9.37 -10.99 -32.21
CA GLU A 573 -9.18 -10.50 -33.57
C GLU A 573 -8.55 -11.56 -34.49
N ALA A 574 -7.52 -12.26 -33.99
CA ALA A 574 -6.90 -13.36 -34.74
C ALA A 574 -7.88 -14.52 -35.03
N LYS A 575 -8.84 -14.77 -34.12
CA LYS A 575 -9.86 -15.80 -34.30
C LYS A 575 -10.99 -15.34 -35.23
N ALA A 576 -11.29 -14.05 -35.29
CA ALA A 576 -12.33 -13.49 -36.14
C ALA A 576 -11.93 -13.36 -37.62
N LYS A 577 -10.63 -13.29 -37.92
CA LYS A 577 -10.04 -13.33 -39.28
C LYS A 577 -9.99 -14.75 -39.83
#